data_a775f0ce2ddca29f7a1179bdefb35121
#
_entry.id   a775f0ce2ddca29f7a1179bdefb35121
#
_cell.length_a   1.000
_cell.length_b   1.000
_cell.length_c   1.000
_cell.angle_alpha   90.00
_cell.angle_beta   90.00
_cell.angle_gamma   90.00
#
_symmetry.space_group_name_H-M   'P 1'
#
loop_
_entity.id
_entity.type
_entity.pdbx_description
1 polymer ?
#
loop_
_entity_poly.entity_id
_entity_poly.type
_entity_poly.pdbx_seq_one_letter_code
_entity_poly.pdbx_strand_id
1 'polypeptide(L)' 'MNHEAPAAGSIAFQGEPGAFSHLACREYAPDFTPLPCPSFYDAFEAAASGQASLALLPV' A
#
# COMPACT_ATOMS: atom_id res chain seq x y z
N MET A 1 -20.32 -9.00 -13.00
CA MET A 1 -19.61 -8.98 -12.61
C MET A 1 -18.77 -8.34 -12.63
N ASN A 2 -18.48 -8.25 -12.43
CA ASN A 2 -17.62 -7.65 -12.28
C ASN A 2 -16.67 -7.74 -12.56
N HIS A 3 -16.51 -7.68 -13.04
CA HIS A 3 -15.49 -7.81 -13.10
C HIS A 3 -14.52 -6.88 -13.31
N GLU A 4 -14.36 -6.61 -12.67
CA GLU A 4 -13.23 -5.80 -12.76
C GLU A 4 -11.98 -6.62 -12.57
N ALA A 5 -10.84 -6.13 -13.06
CA ALA A 5 -9.62 -6.88 -12.89
C ALA A 5 -9.26 -6.96 -11.39
N PRO A 6 -8.76 -8.08 -10.92
CA PRO A 6 -8.31 -8.15 -9.54
C PRO A 6 -7.14 -7.19 -9.31
N ALA A 7 -7.04 -6.69 -8.10
CA ALA A 7 -5.94 -5.83 -7.74
C ALA A 7 -4.62 -6.59 -7.91
N ALA A 8 -3.56 -5.87 -8.27
CA ALA A 8 -2.26 -6.48 -8.44
C ALA A 8 -1.68 -6.95 -7.10
N GLY A 9 -2.23 -6.46 -6.01
CA GLY A 9 -1.76 -6.79 -4.68
C GLY A 9 -2.00 -5.61 -3.78
N SER A 10 -1.24 -5.50 -2.72
CA SER A 10 -1.37 -4.37 -1.82
C SER A 10 -0.05 -3.65 -1.68
N ILE A 11 -0.14 -2.35 -1.36
CA ILE A 11 1.03 -1.52 -1.11
C ILE A 11 0.90 -0.96 0.30
N ALA A 12 1.84 -1.33 1.15
CA ALA A 12 1.84 -0.90 2.55
C ALA A 12 2.42 0.50 2.65
N PHE A 13 1.86 1.30 3.52
CA PHE A 13 2.34 2.66 3.74
C PHE A 13 2.08 3.04 5.19
N GLN A 14 2.88 3.98 5.71
CA GLN A 14 2.67 4.48 7.06
C GLN A 14 1.75 5.68 6.97
N GLY A 15 0.64 5.64 7.71
CA GLY A 15 -0.27 6.76 7.77
C GLY A 15 -1.71 6.32 7.80
N GLU A 16 -2.58 7.31 7.81
CA GLU A 16 -4.01 7.10 7.85
C GLU A 16 -4.60 7.17 6.46
N PRO A 17 -5.74 6.53 6.22
CA PRO A 17 -6.44 6.71 4.96
C PRO A 17 -6.71 8.19 4.71
N GLY A 18 -6.41 8.65 3.50
CA GLY A 18 -6.57 10.06 3.14
C GLY A 18 -5.37 10.93 3.38
N ALA A 19 -4.34 10.42 4.07
CA ALA A 19 -3.10 11.17 4.26
C ALA A 19 -2.31 11.23 2.97
N PHE A 20 -1.24 12.03 2.97
CA PHE A 20 -0.39 12.15 1.79
C PHE A 20 0.14 10.81 1.31
N SER A 21 0.53 9.95 2.24
CA SER A 21 1.04 8.63 1.86
C SER A 21 -0.01 7.82 1.14
N HIS A 22 -1.26 7.91 1.60
CA HIS A 22 -2.35 7.20 0.96
C HIS A 22 -2.57 7.71 -0.46
N LEU A 23 -2.54 9.05 -0.62
CA LEU A 23 -2.72 9.65 -1.94
C LEU A 23 -1.58 9.26 -2.87
N ALA A 24 -0.36 9.21 -2.34
CA ALA A 24 0.79 8.80 -3.13
C ALA A 24 0.64 7.36 -3.61
N CYS A 25 0.16 6.48 -2.76
CA CYS A 25 -0.07 5.10 -3.18
C CYS A 25 -1.06 5.03 -4.32
N ARG A 26 -2.14 5.82 -4.24
CA ARG A 26 -3.14 5.82 -5.28
C ARG A 26 -2.62 6.41 -6.57
N GLU A 27 -1.73 7.39 -6.47
CA GLU A 27 -1.18 8.03 -7.66
C GLU A 27 -0.13 7.18 -8.35
N TYR A 28 0.78 6.58 -7.57
CA TYR A 28 1.92 5.89 -8.15
C TYR A 28 1.71 4.40 -8.30
N ALA A 29 0.72 3.85 -7.63
CA ALA A 29 0.43 2.42 -7.71
C ALA A 29 -1.08 2.21 -7.75
N PRO A 30 -1.77 2.74 -8.78
CA PRO A 30 -3.23 2.71 -8.79
C PRO A 30 -3.82 1.31 -8.84
N ASP A 31 -3.04 0.33 -9.29
CA ASP A 31 -3.54 -1.04 -9.37
C ASP A 31 -3.36 -1.81 -8.07
N PHE A 32 -2.76 -1.18 -7.06
CA PHE A 32 -2.53 -1.84 -5.77
C PHE A 32 -3.49 -1.29 -4.74
N THR A 33 -3.89 -2.15 -3.82
CA THR A 33 -4.77 -1.75 -2.72
C THR A 33 -3.92 -1.16 -1.60
N PRO A 34 -4.17 0.09 -1.20
CA PRO A 34 -3.40 0.68 -0.10
C PRO A 34 -3.65 -0.05 1.22
N LEU A 35 -2.58 -0.30 1.95
CA LEU A 35 -2.63 -0.96 3.26
C LEU A 35 -2.00 -0.04 4.29
N PRO A 36 -2.80 0.68 5.08
CA PRO A 36 -2.25 1.60 6.07
C PRO A 36 -1.62 0.84 7.22
N CYS A 37 -0.46 1.31 7.63
CA CYS A 37 0.29 0.70 8.72
C CYS A 37 0.65 1.78 9.73
N PRO A 38 0.78 1.42 11.02
CA PRO A 38 1.05 2.43 12.05
C PRO A 38 2.46 2.99 12.00
N SER A 39 3.39 2.32 11.36
CA SER A 39 4.77 2.81 11.29
C SER A 39 5.41 2.38 9.99
N PHE A 40 6.54 3.03 9.67
CA PHE A 40 7.32 2.61 8.51
C PHE A 40 7.84 1.20 8.68
N TYR A 41 8.20 0.82 9.91
CA TYR A 41 8.67 -0.52 10.17
C TYR A 41 7.59 -1.54 9.85
N ASP A 42 6.35 -1.26 10.27
CA ASP A 42 5.24 -2.17 9.97
C ASP A 42 4.97 -2.27 8.49
N ALA A 43 5.10 -1.14 7.76
CA ALA A 43 4.92 -1.17 6.32
C ALA A 43 6.01 -2.02 5.67
N PHE A 44 7.26 -1.85 6.11
CA PHE A 44 8.36 -2.65 5.61
C PHE A 44 8.14 -4.13 5.89
N GLU A 45 7.73 -4.45 7.13
CA GLU A 45 7.49 -5.84 7.52
C GLU A 45 6.36 -6.47 6.72
N ALA A 46 5.32 -5.69 6.42
CA ALA A 46 4.22 -6.21 5.63
C ALA A 46 4.71 -6.64 4.25
N ALA A 47 5.59 -5.85 3.65
CA ALA A 47 6.14 -6.21 2.35
C ALA A 47 7.13 -7.37 2.47
N ALA A 48 7.95 -7.35 3.51
CA ALA A 48 8.97 -8.38 3.67
C ALA A 48 8.35 -9.74 3.95
N SER A 49 7.22 -9.77 4.66
CA SER A 49 6.57 -11.03 5.01
C SER A 49 5.62 -11.51 3.92
N GLY A 50 5.41 -10.73 2.86
CA GLY A 50 4.50 -11.13 1.80
C GLY A 50 3.07 -10.71 2.04
N GLN A 51 2.77 -10.06 3.16
CA GLN A 51 1.44 -9.57 3.44
C GLN A 51 1.06 -8.46 2.46
N ALA A 52 2.03 -7.64 2.08
CA ALA A 52 1.86 -6.65 1.04
C ALA A 52 2.86 -6.94 -0.07
N SER A 53 2.52 -6.53 -1.29
CA SER A 53 3.40 -6.71 -2.43
C SER A 53 4.49 -5.66 -2.48
N LEU A 54 4.16 -4.45 -2.04
CA LEU A 54 5.06 -3.30 -2.08
C LEU A 54 4.96 -2.54 -0.77
N ALA A 55 5.95 -1.69 -0.54
CA ALA A 55 5.89 -0.75 0.58
C ALA A 55 6.33 0.61 0.09
N LEU A 56 5.62 1.65 0.52
CA LEU A 56 5.97 3.03 0.23
C LEU A 56 6.73 3.56 1.43
N LEU A 57 8.02 3.81 1.26
CA LEU A 57 8.88 4.25 2.34
C LEU A 57 9.58 5.54 1.93
N PRO A 58 9.86 6.42 2.89
CA PRO A 58 10.62 7.64 2.57
C PRO A 58 12.07 7.30 2.29
N VAL A 59 12.68 8.14 1.48
CA VAL A 59 14.10 7.99 1.20
C VAL A 59 14.89 9.15 1.75
#